data_8adad56f05a7f98fa6afbf97f27ac68d
#
_entry.id   8adad56f05a7f98fa6afbf97f27ac68d
#
_cell.length_a   1.000
_cell.length_b   1.000
_cell.length_c   1.000
_cell.angle_alpha   90.00
_cell.angle_beta   90.00
_cell.angle_gamma   90.00
#
_symmetry.space_group_name_H-M   'P 1'
#
loop_
_entity.id
_entity.type
_entity.pdbx_description
1 polymer ?
#
loop_
_entity_poly.entity_id
_entity_poly.type
_entity_poly.pdbx_seq_one_letter_code
_entity_poly.pdbx_strand_id
1 'polypeptide(L)'
;MTDAWKQWEGELIDGRFRLLQFLGGSDHSAVFLAETGSPAQKVSLKFVDANPATAQLQLSRWERAGKLSHTHLLRILQSGRCQLGRATMLYVVSEFAQENLSQILPNRPLNPTEAEYMLRSVLEVLAYLHSQGLAHGRLKPGNIMAVNEELKVSGDTISRPGEKPFGQAQPTVYDPPEVTTSGLSPAGDVWSLGVTLVEVLTQHASVGDGIRQGDLALPESLPAPFLEIARQCLRLDPQRRWTVPDIAARLLPVEAPPKKKPSLRYGITAALAGIIVVAVLAGSRYTNHDSQSTPRTQPTIDQPKAPESPENQPKLPPADSNAPAHSGKPEVMNNGKAATHSPSSSPVPKAFSAKVPGSVTEQFLPPVSRKSRNTITGKVRVGVKVGVDASGKVVNASLASPGPSQYFAKLALEASRRWKFDPPQMNGEPVPSEWMLRFYFGRQTTEVHPAQTAP
;
A
#
# COMPACT_ATOMS: atom_id res chain seq x y z
N MET A 1 -19.64 -27.24 -4.62
CA MET A 1 -19.66 -27.21 -3.14
C MET A 1 -19.43 -25.82 -2.55
N THR A 2 -18.69 -24.91 -3.21
CA THR A 2 -18.49 -23.52 -2.73
C THR A 2 -19.76 -22.68 -2.57
N ASP A 3 -20.85 -23.02 -3.29
CA ASP A 3 -22.13 -22.29 -3.15
C ASP A 3 -22.82 -22.48 -1.80
N ALA A 4 -22.47 -23.54 -1.06
CA ALA A 4 -23.01 -23.77 0.28
C ALA A 4 -22.65 -22.65 1.28
N TRP A 5 -21.57 -21.92 1.05
CA TRP A 5 -21.18 -20.80 1.90
C TRP A 5 -22.03 -19.56 1.68
N LYS A 6 -22.59 -19.35 0.48
CA LYS A 6 -23.41 -18.17 0.14
C LYS A 6 -24.68 -18.06 0.99
N GLN A 7 -25.21 -19.18 1.51
CA GLN A 7 -26.38 -19.18 2.40
C GLN A 7 -26.16 -18.34 3.67
N TRP A 8 -24.91 -18.04 4.02
CA TRP A 8 -24.56 -17.27 5.21
C TRP A 8 -24.44 -15.76 4.94
N GLU A 9 -24.64 -15.32 3.71
CA GLU A 9 -24.72 -13.89 3.40
C GLU A 9 -25.91 -13.28 4.15
N GLY A 10 -25.68 -12.13 4.81
CA GLY A 10 -26.65 -11.48 5.68
C GLY A 10 -26.55 -11.84 7.17
N GLU A 11 -25.89 -12.96 7.52
CA GLU A 11 -25.72 -13.39 8.91
C GLU A 11 -24.85 -12.42 9.72
N LEU A 12 -25.17 -12.33 11.01
CA LEU A 12 -24.44 -11.50 11.97
C LEU A 12 -23.55 -12.37 12.86
N ILE A 13 -22.27 -12.32 12.66
CA ILE A 13 -21.28 -13.10 13.40
C ILE A 13 -20.85 -12.34 14.65
N ASP A 14 -20.87 -13.05 15.79
CA ASP A 14 -20.47 -12.53 17.11
C ASP A 14 -21.17 -11.21 17.50
N GLY A 15 -22.41 -11.02 16.99
CA GLY A 15 -23.21 -9.81 17.20
C GLY A 15 -22.61 -8.52 16.59
N ARG A 16 -21.56 -8.60 15.77
CA ARG A 16 -20.76 -7.45 15.35
C ARG A 16 -20.43 -7.41 13.87
N PHE A 17 -20.23 -8.56 13.22
CA PHE A 17 -19.79 -8.64 11.84
C PHE A 17 -20.91 -9.15 10.95
N ARG A 18 -21.52 -8.26 10.17
CA ARG A 18 -22.53 -8.63 9.18
C ARG A 18 -21.86 -9.12 7.92
N LEU A 19 -22.08 -10.36 7.53
CA LEU A 19 -21.57 -10.91 6.28
C LEU A 19 -22.32 -10.28 5.10
N LEU A 20 -21.58 -9.72 4.13
CA LEU A 20 -22.17 -9.05 2.98
C LEU A 20 -22.10 -9.90 1.72
N GLN A 21 -20.93 -10.49 1.46
CA GLN A 21 -20.66 -11.20 0.21
C GLN A 21 -19.62 -12.29 0.44
N PHE A 22 -19.88 -13.47 -0.09
CA PHE A 22 -18.88 -14.54 -0.19
C PHE A 22 -17.84 -14.19 -1.25
N LEU A 23 -16.56 -14.16 -0.85
CA LEU A 23 -15.44 -13.81 -1.71
C LEU A 23 -14.69 -15.03 -2.28
N GLY A 24 -14.84 -16.19 -1.65
CA GLY A 24 -14.20 -17.42 -2.07
C GLY A 24 -13.85 -18.34 -0.90
N GLY A 25 -13.46 -19.56 -1.20
CA GLY A 25 -13.10 -20.53 -0.17
C GLY A 25 -12.95 -21.95 -0.70
N SER A 26 -12.93 -22.90 0.22
CA SER A 26 -12.92 -24.34 -0.01
C SER A 26 -14.02 -24.99 0.83
N ASP A 27 -14.09 -26.32 0.86
CA ASP A 27 -15.04 -27.03 1.72
C ASP A 27 -14.77 -26.78 3.22
N HIS A 28 -13.55 -26.43 3.61
CA HIS A 28 -13.11 -26.26 4.99
C HIS A 28 -12.78 -24.80 5.38
N SER A 29 -12.95 -23.86 4.47
CA SER A 29 -12.68 -22.44 4.74
C SER A 29 -13.41 -21.52 3.79
N ALA A 30 -13.84 -20.37 4.29
CA ALA A 30 -14.52 -19.36 3.50
C ALA A 30 -14.04 -17.96 3.87
N VAL A 31 -14.03 -17.07 2.89
CA VAL A 31 -13.74 -15.64 3.10
C VAL A 31 -14.96 -14.84 2.67
N PHE A 32 -15.37 -13.91 3.52
CA PHE A 32 -16.47 -12.99 3.28
C PHE A 32 -15.99 -11.54 3.35
N LEU A 33 -16.56 -10.71 2.51
CA LEU A 33 -16.68 -9.30 2.81
C LEU A 33 -17.70 -9.16 3.93
N ALA A 34 -17.34 -8.45 4.99
CA ALA A 34 -18.24 -8.13 6.07
C ALA A 34 -18.16 -6.64 6.41
N GLU A 35 -19.10 -6.17 7.21
CA GLU A 35 -19.07 -4.85 7.78
C GLU A 35 -19.21 -4.89 9.30
N THR A 36 -18.64 -3.88 9.98
CA THR A 36 -18.68 -3.73 11.42
C THR A 36 -18.66 -2.26 11.83
N GLY A 37 -19.16 -1.95 13.03
CA GLY A 37 -19.10 -0.61 13.60
C GLY A 37 -20.14 0.38 13.11
N SER A 38 -20.09 1.59 13.70
CA SER A 38 -20.90 2.73 13.32
C SER A 38 -20.01 4.00 13.37
N PRO A 39 -19.62 4.57 12.24
CA PRO A 39 -20.01 4.22 10.86
C PRO A 39 -19.50 2.84 10.41
N ALA A 40 -20.23 2.22 9.48
CA ALA A 40 -19.91 0.89 8.97
C ALA A 40 -18.55 0.86 8.26
N GLN A 41 -17.68 -0.06 8.68
CA GLN A 41 -16.36 -0.28 8.08
C GLN A 41 -16.33 -1.67 7.42
N LYS A 42 -15.80 -1.73 6.21
CA LYS A 42 -15.58 -2.99 5.49
C LYS A 42 -14.39 -3.73 6.07
N VAL A 43 -14.57 -5.03 6.31
CA VAL A 43 -13.54 -5.96 6.78
C VAL A 43 -13.61 -7.25 5.98
N SER A 44 -12.52 -8.02 5.97
CA SER A 44 -12.54 -9.41 5.50
C SER A 44 -12.67 -10.33 6.69
N LEU A 45 -13.59 -11.29 6.62
CA LEU A 45 -13.79 -12.30 7.64
C LEU A 45 -13.56 -13.67 7.03
N LYS A 46 -12.56 -14.40 7.53
CA LYS A 46 -12.23 -15.75 7.11
C LYS A 46 -12.63 -16.75 8.16
N PHE A 47 -13.40 -17.76 7.75
CA PHE A 47 -13.74 -18.92 8.53
C PHE A 47 -12.82 -20.10 8.21
N VAL A 48 -12.55 -20.91 9.23
CA VAL A 48 -11.94 -22.25 9.08
C VAL A 48 -12.58 -23.21 10.07
N ASP A 49 -12.57 -24.50 9.75
CA ASP A 49 -13.13 -25.54 10.63
C ASP A 49 -12.43 -25.53 11.99
N ALA A 50 -13.21 -25.59 13.06
CA ALA A 50 -12.69 -25.68 14.42
C ALA A 50 -12.34 -27.15 14.76
N ASN A 51 -11.16 -27.60 14.32
CA ASN A 51 -10.66 -28.91 14.76
C ASN A 51 -10.29 -28.83 16.26
N PRO A 52 -10.91 -29.63 17.13
CA PRO A 52 -10.69 -29.56 18.58
C PRO A 52 -9.22 -29.67 18.99
N ALA A 53 -8.42 -30.49 18.29
CA ALA A 53 -7.00 -30.72 18.61
C ALA A 53 -6.11 -29.51 18.27
N THR A 54 -6.49 -28.67 17.30
CA THR A 54 -5.64 -27.58 16.79
C THR A 54 -6.25 -26.20 16.94
N ALA A 55 -7.54 -26.10 17.29
CA ALA A 55 -8.26 -24.83 17.36
C ALA A 55 -7.61 -23.80 18.29
N GLN A 56 -7.15 -24.25 19.49
CA GLN A 56 -6.50 -23.34 20.44
C GLN A 56 -5.16 -22.83 19.93
N LEU A 57 -4.39 -23.68 19.27
CA LEU A 57 -3.13 -23.30 18.64
C LEU A 57 -3.35 -22.27 17.55
N GLN A 58 -4.38 -22.47 16.72
CA GLN A 58 -4.72 -21.52 15.63
C GLN A 58 -5.14 -20.15 16.16
N LEU A 59 -5.96 -20.11 17.20
CA LEU A 59 -6.34 -18.84 17.84
C LEU A 59 -5.11 -18.13 18.42
N SER A 60 -4.20 -18.86 19.07
CA SER A 60 -2.95 -18.30 19.59
C SER A 60 -2.02 -17.76 18.50
N ARG A 61 -2.01 -18.40 17.30
CA ARG A 61 -1.29 -17.89 16.12
C ARG A 61 -1.88 -16.54 15.65
N TRP A 62 -3.18 -16.47 15.50
CA TRP A 62 -3.87 -15.23 15.07
C TRP A 62 -3.75 -14.11 16.10
N GLU A 63 -3.84 -14.44 17.41
CA GLU A 63 -3.60 -13.44 18.45
C GLU A 63 -2.18 -12.87 18.41
N ARG A 64 -1.18 -13.73 18.17
CA ARG A 64 0.21 -13.31 17.99
C ARG A 64 0.36 -12.45 16.72
N ALA A 65 -0.18 -12.90 15.60
CA ALA A 65 -0.16 -12.16 14.34
C ALA A 65 -0.87 -10.81 14.42
N GLY A 66 -1.94 -10.72 15.21
CA GLY A 66 -2.67 -9.46 15.46
C GLY A 66 -1.86 -8.39 16.21
N LYS A 67 -0.76 -8.78 16.88
CA LYS A 67 0.17 -7.85 17.56
C LYS A 67 1.26 -7.31 16.61
N LEU A 68 1.37 -7.86 15.40
CA LEU A 68 2.34 -7.43 14.41
C LEU A 68 1.83 -6.19 13.66
N SER A 69 2.75 -5.29 13.33
CA SER A 69 2.45 -4.08 12.57
C SER A 69 3.57 -3.81 11.57
N HIS A 70 3.23 -3.80 10.28
CA HIS A 70 4.12 -3.45 9.19
C HIS A 70 3.31 -2.90 8.01
N THR A 71 3.85 -1.94 7.26
CA THR A 71 3.15 -1.28 6.14
C THR A 71 2.59 -2.28 5.14
N HIS A 72 3.40 -3.27 4.76
CA HIS A 72 3.03 -4.31 3.78
C HIS A 72 2.46 -5.59 4.40
N LEU A 73 2.07 -5.58 5.68
CA LEU A 73 1.39 -6.72 6.33
C LEU A 73 -0.10 -6.39 6.51
N LEU A 74 -0.97 -7.28 6.05
CA LEU A 74 -2.42 -7.15 6.24
C LEU A 74 -2.75 -7.28 7.73
N ARG A 75 -3.35 -6.25 8.30
CA ARG A 75 -3.61 -6.18 9.73
C ARG A 75 -4.74 -7.11 10.13
N ILE A 76 -4.49 -7.97 11.12
CA ILE A 76 -5.52 -8.73 11.81
C ILE A 76 -6.15 -7.84 12.89
N LEU A 77 -7.48 -7.75 12.87
CA LEU A 77 -8.25 -6.90 13.76
C LEU A 77 -8.81 -7.69 14.95
N GLN A 78 -9.27 -8.91 14.69
CA GLN A 78 -9.89 -9.78 15.68
C GLN A 78 -9.83 -11.24 15.24
N SER A 79 -9.88 -12.16 16.17
CA SER A 79 -10.12 -13.58 15.93
C SER A 79 -10.98 -14.18 17.04
N GLY A 80 -11.66 -15.28 16.74
CA GLY A 80 -12.54 -15.90 17.72
C GLY A 80 -13.13 -17.24 17.23
N ARG A 81 -14.13 -17.69 17.96
CA ARG A 81 -14.94 -18.86 17.65
C ARG A 81 -16.38 -18.43 17.49
N CYS A 82 -17.10 -19.01 16.55
CA CYS A 82 -18.52 -18.79 16.38
C CYS A 82 -19.23 -20.10 16.01
N GLN A 83 -20.55 -20.08 16.10
CA GLN A 83 -21.41 -21.11 15.53
C GLN A 83 -21.92 -20.60 14.18
N LEU A 84 -21.77 -21.43 13.15
CA LEU A 84 -22.33 -21.20 11.84
C LEU A 84 -23.27 -22.36 11.52
N GLY A 85 -24.56 -22.19 11.79
CA GLY A 85 -25.51 -23.26 11.85
C GLY A 85 -25.17 -24.27 12.94
N ARG A 86 -24.90 -25.52 12.56
CA ARG A 86 -24.52 -26.60 13.50
C ARG A 86 -22.99 -26.76 13.66
N ALA A 87 -22.21 -26.06 12.83
CA ALA A 87 -20.76 -26.19 12.83
C ALA A 87 -20.11 -25.13 13.74
N THR A 88 -19.15 -25.56 14.55
CA THR A 88 -18.26 -24.64 15.27
C THR A 88 -17.14 -24.24 14.32
N MET A 89 -16.98 -22.94 14.10
CA MET A 89 -15.95 -22.37 13.23
C MET A 89 -15.00 -21.51 14.04
N LEU A 90 -13.76 -21.44 13.58
CA LEU A 90 -12.87 -20.35 13.94
C LEU A 90 -12.99 -19.24 12.91
N TYR A 91 -12.89 -18.00 13.34
CA TYR A 91 -12.85 -16.87 12.43
C TYR A 91 -11.69 -15.93 12.72
N VAL A 92 -11.19 -15.29 11.69
CA VAL A 92 -10.24 -14.18 11.77
C VAL A 92 -10.74 -13.02 10.91
N VAL A 93 -10.68 -11.83 11.48
CA VAL A 93 -11.08 -10.58 10.84
C VAL A 93 -9.83 -9.80 10.52
N SER A 94 -9.72 -9.33 9.29
CA SER A 94 -8.63 -8.46 8.82
C SER A 94 -9.17 -7.21 8.12
N GLU A 95 -8.33 -6.23 7.91
CA GLU A 95 -8.67 -5.12 7.00
C GLU A 95 -9.06 -5.66 5.62
N PHE A 96 -10.00 -4.97 4.96
CA PHE A 96 -10.52 -5.42 3.68
C PHE A 96 -9.53 -5.08 2.55
N ALA A 97 -9.21 -6.09 1.75
CA ALA A 97 -8.44 -5.95 0.52
C ALA A 97 -9.38 -6.00 -0.70
N GLN A 98 -9.16 -5.09 -1.66
CA GLN A 98 -9.99 -5.00 -2.85
C GLN A 98 -9.77 -6.16 -3.81
N GLU A 99 -8.51 -6.55 -4.00
CA GLU A 99 -8.07 -7.60 -4.92
C GLU A 99 -6.84 -8.33 -4.36
N ASN A 100 -6.57 -9.51 -4.89
CA ASN A 100 -5.32 -10.23 -4.68
C ASN A 100 -4.70 -10.63 -6.02
N LEU A 101 -3.42 -11.01 -6.02
CA LEU A 101 -2.72 -11.31 -7.28
C LEU A 101 -3.31 -12.51 -8.01
N SER A 102 -3.93 -13.49 -7.33
CA SER A 102 -4.54 -14.64 -8.00
C SER A 102 -5.76 -14.26 -8.86
N GLN A 103 -6.37 -13.09 -8.63
CA GLN A 103 -7.45 -12.56 -9.46
C GLN A 103 -6.94 -11.82 -10.70
N ILE A 104 -5.69 -11.34 -10.67
CA ILE A 104 -5.06 -10.61 -11.77
C ILE A 104 -4.40 -11.57 -12.75
N LEU A 105 -3.69 -12.58 -12.24
CA LEU A 105 -2.86 -13.50 -13.01
C LEU A 105 -3.60 -14.26 -14.13
N PRO A 106 -4.86 -14.69 -14.01
CA PRO A 106 -5.56 -15.32 -15.14
C PRO A 106 -5.68 -14.42 -16.37
N ASN A 107 -5.65 -13.11 -16.18
CA ASN A 107 -5.81 -12.13 -17.27
C ASN A 107 -4.47 -11.71 -17.89
N ARG A 108 -3.40 -11.63 -17.10
CA ARG A 108 -2.07 -11.24 -17.54
C ARG A 108 -0.98 -11.53 -16.51
N PRO A 109 0.27 -11.76 -16.94
CA PRO A 109 1.40 -11.76 -16.03
C PRO A 109 1.70 -10.34 -15.52
N LEU A 110 2.48 -10.23 -14.47
CA LEU A 110 3.08 -8.96 -14.05
C LEU A 110 4.22 -8.58 -15.02
N ASN A 111 4.34 -7.31 -15.33
CA ASN A 111 5.53 -6.81 -15.99
C ASN A 111 6.73 -6.74 -15.01
N PRO A 112 7.98 -6.61 -15.50
CA PRO A 112 9.15 -6.59 -14.63
C PRO A 112 9.12 -5.55 -13.51
N THR A 113 8.57 -4.35 -13.77
CA THR A 113 8.47 -3.29 -12.76
C THR A 113 7.45 -3.62 -11.68
N GLU A 114 6.30 -4.20 -12.07
CA GLU A 114 5.28 -4.66 -11.12
C GLU A 114 5.80 -5.83 -10.28
N ALA A 115 6.54 -6.76 -10.90
CA ALA A 115 7.15 -7.89 -10.21
C ALA A 115 8.25 -7.43 -9.23
N GLU A 116 9.05 -6.43 -9.59
CA GLU A 116 10.04 -5.84 -8.68
C GLU A 116 9.37 -5.15 -7.50
N TYR A 117 8.32 -4.36 -7.73
CA TYR A 117 7.55 -3.72 -6.65
C TYR A 117 6.94 -4.76 -5.70
N MET A 118 6.30 -5.79 -6.24
CA MET A 118 5.76 -6.90 -5.46
C MET A 118 6.86 -7.58 -4.64
N LEU A 119 7.99 -7.90 -5.28
CA LEU A 119 9.10 -8.58 -4.64
C LEU A 119 9.68 -7.75 -3.48
N ARG A 120 9.91 -6.45 -3.68
CA ARG A 120 10.40 -5.55 -2.61
C ARG A 120 9.44 -5.50 -1.43
N SER A 121 8.15 -5.28 -1.67
CA SER A 121 7.13 -5.23 -0.61
C SER A 121 7.05 -6.54 0.19
N VAL A 122 7.13 -7.68 -0.50
CA VAL A 122 7.13 -8.99 0.15
C VAL A 122 8.41 -9.22 0.95
N LEU A 123 9.59 -8.86 0.42
CA LEU A 123 10.87 -9.00 1.12
C LEU A 123 10.90 -8.18 2.41
N GLU A 124 10.33 -6.97 2.43
CA GLU A 124 10.22 -6.15 3.64
C GLU A 124 9.39 -6.87 4.72
N VAL A 125 8.25 -7.45 4.36
CA VAL A 125 7.43 -8.23 5.29
C VAL A 125 8.17 -9.46 5.79
N LEU A 126 8.79 -10.23 4.88
CA LEU A 126 9.53 -11.44 5.28
C LEU A 126 10.72 -11.10 6.19
N ALA A 127 11.48 -10.03 5.88
CA ALA A 127 12.56 -9.56 6.74
C ALA A 127 12.04 -9.20 8.15
N TYR A 128 10.92 -8.47 8.21
CA TYR A 128 10.27 -8.14 9.47
C TYR A 128 9.86 -9.40 10.26
N LEU A 129 9.14 -10.34 9.63
CA LEU A 129 8.69 -11.58 10.27
C LEU A 129 9.87 -12.44 10.75
N HIS A 130 10.87 -12.62 9.90
CA HIS A 130 12.06 -13.42 10.23
C HIS A 130 12.86 -12.80 11.39
N SER A 131 12.94 -11.47 11.49
CA SER A 131 13.57 -10.78 12.62
C SER A 131 12.80 -10.97 13.93
N GLN A 132 11.49 -11.25 13.87
CA GLN A 132 10.65 -11.58 15.02
C GLN A 132 10.65 -13.08 15.35
N GLY A 133 11.48 -13.89 14.67
CA GLY A 133 11.50 -15.36 14.83
C GLY A 133 10.22 -16.04 14.33
N LEU A 134 9.58 -15.47 13.30
CA LEU A 134 8.34 -15.96 12.70
C LEU A 134 8.56 -16.28 11.22
N ALA A 135 7.74 -17.18 10.67
CA ALA A 135 7.63 -17.45 9.26
C ALA A 135 6.20 -17.14 8.77
N HIS A 136 6.07 -16.71 7.53
CA HIS A 136 4.76 -16.48 6.92
C HIS A 136 4.02 -17.80 6.66
N GLY A 137 4.72 -18.81 6.16
CA GLY A 137 4.28 -20.20 6.06
C GLY A 137 3.38 -20.54 4.87
N ARG A 138 2.82 -19.55 4.15
CA ARG A 138 1.96 -19.78 2.98
C ARG A 138 1.95 -18.60 2.00
N LEU A 139 3.11 -18.17 1.57
CA LEU A 139 3.20 -17.15 0.55
C LEU A 139 2.76 -17.70 -0.81
N LYS A 140 1.83 -17.02 -1.46
CA LYS A 140 1.29 -17.32 -2.79
C LYS A 140 0.54 -16.11 -3.33
N PRO A 141 0.23 -16.03 -4.65
CA PRO A 141 -0.47 -14.88 -5.21
C PRO A 141 -1.79 -14.53 -4.50
N GLY A 142 -2.57 -15.53 -4.09
CA GLY A 142 -3.83 -15.30 -3.35
C GLY A 142 -3.66 -14.69 -1.95
N ASN A 143 -2.43 -14.65 -1.42
CA ASN A 143 -2.09 -14.06 -0.13
C ASN A 143 -1.31 -12.75 -0.27
N ILE A 144 -1.17 -12.23 -1.48
CA ILE A 144 -0.60 -10.91 -1.78
C ILE A 144 -1.73 -10.04 -2.32
N MET A 145 -2.11 -9.02 -1.57
CA MET A 145 -3.36 -8.29 -1.71
C MET A 145 -3.11 -6.81 -1.97
N ALA A 146 -4.05 -6.17 -2.65
CA ALA A 146 -4.07 -4.72 -2.82
C ALA A 146 -5.04 -4.09 -1.81
N VAL A 147 -4.53 -3.18 -0.98
CA VAL A 147 -5.28 -2.40 -0.01
C VAL A 147 -4.96 -0.93 -0.23
N ASN A 148 -5.92 -0.13 -0.70
CA ASN A 148 -5.71 1.30 -0.98
C ASN A 148 -4.45 1.56 -1.82
N GLU A 149 -4.21 0.71 -2.84
CA GLU A 149 -3.07 0.76 -3.77
C GLU A 149 -1.72 0.32 -3.20
N GLU A 150 -1.65 -0.06 -1.94
CA GLU A 150 -0.48 -0.70 -1.35
C GLU A 150 -0.59 -2.23 -1.46
N LEU A 151 0.54 -2.89 -1.72
CA LEU A 151 0.61 -4.34 -1.61
C LEU A 151 0.81 -4.74 -0.16
N LYS A 152 -0.03 -5.68 0.29
CA LYS A 152 0.05 -6.27 1.61
C LYS A 152 -0.01 -7.79 1.54
N VAL A 153 0.76 -8.43 2.39
CA VAL A 153 0.77 -9.90 2.55
C VAL A 153 -0.19 -10.28 3.67
N SER A 154 -0.98 -11.33 3.50
CA SER A 154 -1.93 -11.80 4.52
C SER A 154 -1.20 -12.20 5.81
N GLY A 155 -1.80 -11.93 6.97
CA GLY A 155 -1.20 -12.25 8.27
C GLY A 155 -1.73 -13.54 8.92
N ASP A 156 -2.73 -14.18 8.32
CA ASP A 156 -3.50 -15.26 8.96
C ASP A 156 -2.81 -16.64 8.97
N THR A 157 -1.66 -16.75 8.29
CA THR A 157 -0.86 -17.98 8.21
C THR A 157 0.44 -17.93 9.01
N ILE A 158 0.77 -16.79 9.60
CA ILE A 158 2.02 -16.56 10.34
C ILE A 158 2.16 -17.53 11.51
N SER A 159 3.31 -18.17 11.60
CA SER A 159 3.60 -19.25 12.55
C SER A 159 5.04 -19.18 13.04
N ARG A 160 5.36 -19.93 14.09
CA ARG A 160 6.75 -20.13 14.51
C ARG A 160 7.43 -21.16 13.62
N PRO A 161 8.75 -21.05 13.37
CA PRO A 161 9.51 -22.11 12.74
C PRO A 161 9.35 -23.44 13.47
N GLY A 162 9.27 -24.53 12.71
CA GLY A 162 9.01 -25.89 13.22
C GLY A 162 7.54 -26.22 13.43
N GLU A 163 6.64 -25.24 13.50
CA GLU A 163 5.20 -25.51 13.53
C GLU A 163 4.74 -26.09 12.19
N LYS A 164 3.75 -26.99 12.23
CA LYS A 164 3.16 -27.54 10.99
C LYS A 164 2.15 -26.57 10.41
N PRO A 165 1.98 -26.59 9.06
CA PRO A 165 0.90 -25.85 8.42
C PRO A 165 -0.46 -26.18 9.04
N PHE A 166 -1.33 -25.18 9.16
CA PHE A 166 -2.68 -25.39 9.68
C PHE A 166 -3.58 -26.04 8.62
N GLY A 167 -4.40 -27.01 9.07
CA GLY A 167 -5.33 -27.75 8.24
C GLY A 167 -4.71 -29.00 7.60
N GLN A 168 -5.58 -29.88 7.08
CA GLN A 168 -5.16 -31.11 6.38
C GLN A 168 -5.04 -30.88 4.86
N ALA A 169 -4.71 -29.67 4.43
CA ALA A 169 -4.56 -29.38 3.02
C ALA A 169 -3.41 -30.19 2.42
N GLN A 170 -3.64 -30.79 1.27
CA GLN A 170 -2.57 -31.43 0.49
C GLN A 170 -1.46 -30.40 0.20
N PRO A 171 -0.19 -30.82 0.24
CA PRO A 171 0.91 -29.95 -0.13
C PRO A 171 0.71 -29.40 -1.54
N THR A 172 0.97 -28.12 -1.70
CA THR A 172 0.90 -27.41 -2.97
C THR A 172 2.30 -27.15 -3.52
N VAL A 173 2.41 -26.62 -4.72
CA VAL A 173 3.70 -26.23 -5.31
C VAL A 173 4.43 -25.14 -4.51
N TYR A 174 3.70 -24.34 -3.74
CA TYR A 174 4.25 -23.29 -2.90
C TYR A 174 4.87 -23.83 -1.60
N ASP A 175 4.49 -25.04 -1.19
CA ASP A 175 5.02 -25.67 0.02
C ASP A 175 6.40 -26.24 -0.28
N PRO A 176 7.44 -25.91 0.50
CA PRO A 176 8.78 -26.43 0.26
C PRO A 176 8.85 -27.96 0.51
N PRO A 177 9.74 -28.69 -0.16
CA PRO A 177 9.82 -30.16 -0.03
C PRO A 177 9.98 -30.64 1.41
N GLU A 178 10.70 -29.88 2.23
CA GLU A 178 10.98 -30.21 3.62
C GLU A 178 9.85 -29.89 4.61
N VAL A 179 8.75 -29.24 4.19
CA VAL A 179 7.71 -28.75 5.12
C VAL A 179 7.06 -29.85 5.93
N THR A 180 6.94 -31.05 5.38
CA THR A 180 6.32 -32.20 6.05
C THR A 180 7.20 -32.76 7.18
N THR A 181 8.52 -32.66 7.04
CA THR A 181 9.51 -33.17 7.99
C THR A 181 9.95 -32.10 8.99
N SER A 182 10.32 -30.91 8.51
CA SER A 182 10.91 -29.84 9.30
C SER A 182 9.92 -28.76 9.76
N GLY A 183 8.68 -28.79 9.23
CA GLY A 183 7.69 -27.74 9.50
C GLY A 183 7.97 -26.44 8.75
N LEU A 184 7.26 -25.38 9.14
CA LEU A 184 7.40 -24.05 8.55
C LEU A 184 8.73 -23.40 8.94
N SER A 185 9.30 -22.63 8.02
CA SER A 185 10.62 -22.01 8.27
C SER A 185 10.81 -20.75 7.40
N PRO A 186 11.73 -19.82 7.77
CA PRO A 186 12.15 -18.72 6.92
C PRO A 186 12.65 -19.17 5.53
N ALA A 187 13.40 -20.27 5.47
CA ALA A 187 13.84 -20.86 4.21
C ALA A 187 12.66 -21.40 3.36
N GLY A 188 11.60 -21.86 4.03
CA GLY A 188 10.34 -22.26 3.38
C GLY A 188 9.61 -21.08 2.75
N ASP A 189 9.61 -19.91 3.41
CA ASP A 189 9.04 -18.69 2.85
C ASP A 189 9.79 -18.24 1.58
N VAL A 190 11.11 -18.42 1.56
CA VAL A 190 11.94 -18.13 0.37
C VAL A 190 11.58 -19.06 -0.80
N TRP A 191 11.35 -20.35 -0.52
CA TRP A 191 10.82 -21.26 -1.55
C TRP A 191 9.50 -20.78 -2.11
N SER A 192 8.53 -20.52 -1.22
CA SER A 192 7.20 -20.03 -1.62
C SER A 192 7.27 -18.72 -2.42
N LEU A 193 8.21 -17.82 -2.07
CA LEU A 193 8.50 -16.60 -2.81
C LEU A 193 9.03 -16.91 -4.22
N GLY A 194 9.94 -17.86 -4.35
CA GLY A 194 10.48 -18.29 -5.64
C GLY A 194 9.41 -18.81 -6.59
N VAL A 195 8.51 -19.69 -6.10
CA VAL A 195 7.37 -20.19 -6.88
C VAL A 195 6.43 -19.05 -7.27
N THR A 196 6.09 -18.18 -6.31
CA THR A 196 5.24 -17.02 -6.54
C THR A 196 5.84 -16.09 -7.61
N LEU A 197 7.15 -15.85 -7.56
CA LEU A 197 7.86 -14.99 -8.52
C LEU A 197 7.79 -15.55 -9.94
N VAL A 198 7.98 -16.86 -10.10
CA VAL A 198 7.84 -17.53 -11.41
C VAL A 198 6.41 -17.38 -11.91
N GLU A 199 5.42 -17.68 -11.08
CA GLU A 199 4.02 -17.62 -11.48
C GLU A 199 3.57 -16.21 -11.86
N VAL A 200 3.93 -15.17 -11.11
CA VAL A 200 3.50 -13.81 -11.42
C VAL A 200 4.08 -13.30 -12.75
N LEU A 201 5.24 -13.82 -13.17
CA LEU A 201 5.91 -13.44 -14.42
C LEU A 201 5.48 -14.30 -15.61
N THR A 202 4.98 -15.53 -15.39
CA THR A 202 4.69 -16.49 -16.46
C THR A 202 3.22 -16.92 -16.53
N GLN A 203 2.42 -16.59 -15.54
CA GLN A 203 1.05 -17.11 -15.30
C GLN A 203 1.00 -18.63 -15.01
N HIS A 204 2.13 -19.27 -14.83
CA HIS A 204 2.23 -20.70 -14.56
C HIS A 204 2.99 -20.95 -13.26
N ALA A 205 2.32 -21.55 -12.30
CA ALA A 205 2.94 -22.05 -11.07
C ALA A 205 3.78 -23.32 -11.32
N SER A 206 4.00 -23.69 -12.60
CA SER A 206 4.75 -24.88 -13.00
C SER A 206 6.24 -24.72 -12.70
N VAL A 207 6.53 -24.87 -11.44
CA VAL A 207 7.79 -25.41 -10.99
C VAL A 207 7.58 -26.92 -11.13
N GLY A 208 7.73 -27.43 -12.33
CA GLY A 208 7.17 -28.70 -12.79
C GLY A 208 7.45 -29.92 -11.93
N ASP A 209 6.89 -31.06 -12.31
CA ASP A 209 7.19 -32.39 -11.73
C ASP A 209 8.70 -32.72 -11.68
N GLY A 210 9.53 -31.98 -12.41
CA GLY A 210 10.98 -32.01 -12.37
C GLY A 210 11.62 -31.60 -11.05
N ILE A 211 10.94 -30.82 -10.17
CA ILE A 211 11.50 -30.48 -8.84
C ILE A 211 11.77 -31.73 -8.00
N ARG A 212 10.90 -32.72 -8.09
CA ARG A 212 11.09 -34.00 -7.36
C ARG A 212 12.26 -34.82 -7.90
N GLN A 213 12.76 -34.51 -9.09
CA GLN A 213 13.88 -35.19 -9.73
C GLN A 213 15.20 -34.41 -9.72
N GLY A 214 15.25 -33.23 -9.07
CA GLY A 214 16.47 -32.43 -8.90
C GLY A 214 16.78 -31.44 -10.02
N ASP A 215 16.07 -31.48 -11.14
CA ASP A 215 16.22 -30.55 -12.25
C ASP A 215 15.07 -29.52 -12.28
N LEU A 216 15.39 -28.33 -11.83
CA LEU A 216 14.46 -27.20 -11.87
C LEU A 216 14.55 -26.51 -13.24
N ALA A 217 13.75 -26.94 -14.19
CA ALA A 217 13.62 -26.26 -15.48
C ALA A 217 12.81 -24.98 -15.29
N LEU A 218 13.50 -23.88 -15.00
CA LEU A 218 12.89 -22.55 -14.99
C LEU A 218 12.79 -22.04 -16.44
N PRO A 219 11.69 -21.33 -16.78
CA PRO A 219 11.56 -20.71 -18.09
C PRO A 219 12.71 -19.72 -18.34
N GLU A 220 13.47 -19.92 -19.41
CA GLU A 220 14.55 -19.01 -19.80
C GLU A 220 14.03 -17.60 -20.17
N SER A 221 12.73 -17.48 -20.44
CA SER A 221 12.05 -16.22 -20.70
C SER A 221 11.94 -15.29 -19.48
N LEU A 222 12.27 -15.77 -18.27
CA LEU A 222 12.30 -14.92 -17.07
C LEU A 222 13.39 -13.85 -17.22
N PRO A 223 13.04 -12.55 -17.13
CA PRO A 223 14.03 -11.49 -17.27
C PRO A 223 14.98 -11.44 -16.07
N ALA A 224 16.22 -10.98 -16.31
CA ALA A 224 17.11 -10.66 -15.19
C ALA A 224 16.54 -9.46 -14.38
N PRO A 225 16.71 -9.46 -13.02
CA PRO A 225 17.43 -10.42 -12.19
C PRO A 225 16.58 -11.61 -11.72
N PHE A 226 15.29 -11.69 -12.11
CA PHE A 226 14.31 -12.62 -11.54
C PHE A 226 14.64 -14.10 -11.80
N LEU A 227 15.22 -14.43 -12.95
CA LEU A 227 15.65 -15.81 -13.23
C LEU A 227 16.68 -16.30 -12.21
N GLU A 228 17.66 -15.47 -11.88
CA GLU A 228 18.68 -15.80 -10.89
C GLU A 228 18.07 -15.92 -9.49
N ILE A 229 17.24 -14.95 -9.09
CA ILE A 229 16.53 -14.96 -7.81
C ILE A 229 15.70 -16.24 -7.69
N ALA A 230 14.90 -16.59 -8.71
CA ALA A 230 14.08 -17.80 -8.69
C ALA A 230 14.94 -19.06 -8.52
N ARG A 231 16.07 -19.18 -9.25
CA ARG A 231 17.00 -20.32 -9.12
C ARG A 231 17.55 -20.48 -7.70
N GLN A 232 17.86 -19.37 -7.03
CA GLN A 232 18.41 -19.39 -5.69
C GLN A 232 17.35 -19.63 -4.60
N CYS A 233 16.13 -19.16 -4.83
CA CYS A 233 14.99 -19.42 -3.95
C CYS A 233 14.57 -20.89 -3.99
N LEU A 234 14.62 -21.52 -5.16
CA LEU A 234 14.07 -22.85 -5.40
C LEU A 234 15.11 -23.98 -5.29
N ARG A 235 16.20 -23.78 -4.55
CA ARG A 235 17.12 -24.86 -4.20
C ARG A 235 16.45 -25.88 -3.30
N LEU A 236 16.64 -27.17 -3.58
CA LEU A 236 16.07 -28.26 -2.78
C LEU A 236 16.59 -28.22 -1.35
N ASP A 237 17.90 -28.02 -1.18
CA ASP A 237 18.53 -27.86 0.12
C ASP A 237 18.18 -26.48 0.71
N PRO A 238 17.40 -26.39 1.81
CA PRO A 238 17.00 -25.13 2.41
C PRO A 238 18.17 -24.29 2.91
N GLN A 239 19.32 -24.92 3.27
CA GLN A 239 20.52 -24.22 3.73
C GLN A 239 21.29 -23.55 2.58
N ARG A 240 21.05 -23.97 1.35
CA ARG A 240 21.64 -23.37 0.14
C ARG A 240 20.76 -22.36 -0.57
N ARG A 241 19.54 -22.14 -0.07
CA ARG A 241 18.67 -21.07 -0.55
C ARG A 241 19.22 -19.72 -0.13
N TRP A 242 19.04 -18.73 -0.99
CA TRP A 242 19.29 -17.36 -0.59
C TRP A 242 18.39 -16.97 0.58
N THR A 243 18.93 -16.11 1.42
CA THR A 243 18.13 -15.45 2.47
C THR A 243 17.40 -14.24 1.93
N VAL A 244 16.45 -13.70 2.67
CA VAL A 244 15.75 -12.46 2.31
C VAL A 244 16.71 -11.30 2.09
N PRO A 245 17.76 -11.07 2.92
CA PRO A 245 18.79 -10.07 2.64
C PRO A 245 19.56 -10.29 1.34
N ASP A 246 19.90 -11.54 0.99
CA ASP A 246 20.62 -11.85 -0.27
C ASP A 246 19.79 -11.46 -1.49
N ILE A 247 18.49 -11.77 -1.46
CA ILE A 247 17.55 -11.41 -2.53
C ILE A 247 17.41 -9.89 -2.63
N ALA A 248 17.27 -9.21 -1.49
CA ALA A 248 17.15 -7.75 -1.44
C ALA A 248 18.41 -7.08 -2.01
N ALA A 249 19.60 -7.58 -1.66
CA ALA A 249 20.87 -7.06 -2.18
C ALA A 249 20.95 -7.20 -3.72
N ARG A 250 20.39 -8.28 -4.28
CA ARG A 250 20.37 -8.51 -5.75
C ARG A 250 19.49 -7.52 -6.51
N LEU A 251 18.50 -6.92 -5.83
CA LEU A 251 17.61 -5.89 -6.38
C LEU A 251 18.17 -4.47 -6.27
N LEU A 252 19.27 -4.27 -5.54
CA LEU A 252 19.91 -2.97 -5.50
C LEU A 252 20.52 -2.66 -6.88
N PRO A 253 20.47 -1.39 -7.33
CA PRO A 253 21.22 -0.98 -8.50
C PRO A 253 22.69 -1.35 -8.29
N VAL A 254 23.29 -2.05 -9.27
CA VAL A 254 24.74 -2.25 -9.27
C VAL A 254 25.35 -0.84 -9.38
N GLU A 255 25.93 -0.33 -8.30
CA GLU A 255 26.72 0.90 -8.36
C GLU A 255 27.79 0.68 -9.44
N ALA A 256 27.70 1.45 -10.51
CA ALA A 256 28.76 1.45 -11.52
C ALA A 256 30.08 1.72 -10.79
N PRO A 257 31.13 0.94 -11.01
CA PRO A 257 32.41 1.14 -10.35
C PRO A 257 32.77 2.61 -10.51
N PRO A 258 33.25 3.29 -9.45
CA PRO A 258 33.54 4.71 -9.53
C PRO A 258 34.45 4.92 -10.72
N LYS A 259 33.99 5.68 -11.71
CA LYS A 259 34.81 6.05 -12.87
C LYS A 259 36.07 6.63 -12.27
N LYS A 260 37.21 5.91 -12.39
CA LYS A 260 38.50 6.40 -11.94
C LYS A 260 38.67 7.77 -12.57
N LYS A 261 38.56 8.83 -11.76
CA LYS A 261 38.89 10.19 -12.22
C LYS A 261 40.27 10.08 -12.84
N PRO A 262 40.45 10.47 -14.11
CA PRO A 262 41.80 10.46 -14.68
C PRO A 262 42.69 11.21 -13.72
N SER A 263 43.75 10.57 -13.25
CA SER A 263 44.71 11.20 -12.33
C SER A 263 45.33 12.35 -13.08
N LEU A 264 45.00 13.58 -12.69
CA LEU A 264 45.54 14.82 -13.24
C LEU A 264 47.01 15.01 -12.81
N ARG A 265 47.81 13.93 -12.95
CA ARG A 265 49.24 13.99 -12.58
C ARG A 265 50.18 14.36 -13.74
N TYR A 266 49.66 14.49 -14.99
CA TYR A 266 50.45 14.83 -16.16
C TYR A 266 50.17 16.24 -16.73
N GLY A 267 49.28 17.03 -16.12
CA GLY A 267 48.95 18.37 -16.58
C GLY A 267 49.73 19.51 -15.91
N ILE A 268 50.38 19.28 -14.75
CA ILE A 268 51.01 20.35 -13.99
C ILE A 268 52.44 20.63 -14.48
N THR A 269 53.15 19.66 -15.03
CA THR A 269 54.49 19.85 -15.55
C THR A 269 54.54 20.58 -16.91
N ALA A 270 53.49 20.47 -17.74
CA ALA A 270 53.44 21.22 -19.00
C ALA A 270 52.96 22.66 -18.84
N ALA A 271 52.14 22.96 -17.80
CA ALA A 271 51.70 24.33 -17.52
C ALA A 271 52.77 25.20 -16.89
N LEU A 272 53.67 24.62 -16.07
CA LEU A 272 54.81 25.35 -15.47
C LEU A 272 55.89 25.67 -16.49
N ALA A 273 56.12 24.84 -17.51
CA ALA A 273 57.09 25.16 -18.59
C ALA A 273 56.60 26.30 -19.51
N GLY A 274 55.30 26.42 -19.73
CA GLY A 274 54.68 27.50 -20.51
C GLY A 274 54.75 28.89 -19.80
N ILE A 275 54.61 28.90 -18.49
CA ILE A 275 54.63 30.14 -17.68
C ILE A 275 56.05 30.69 -17.59
N ILE A 276 57.09 29.86 -17.54
CA ILE A 276 58.48 30.30 -17.49
C ILE A 276 58.89 30.91 -18.82
N VAL A 277 58.49 30.41 -19.97
CA VAL A 277 58.77 30.97 -21.29
C VAL A 277 58.13 32.35 -21.51
N VAL A 278 56.86 32.51 -21.01
CA VAL A 278 56.13 33.78 -21.10
C VAL A 278 56.76 34.84 -20.14
N ALA A 279 57.27 34.47 -18.96
CA ALA A 279 57.88 35.35 -18.02
C ALA A 279 59.30 35.90 -18.51
N VAL A 280 60.06 35.07 -19.25
CA VAL A 280 61.32 35.44 -19.81
C VAL A 280 61.15 36.39 -21.02
N LEU A 281 60.11 36.27 -21.80
CA LEU A 281 59.82 37.16 -22.94
C LEU A 281 59.11 38.46 -22.56
N ALA A 282 58.44 38.52 -21.39
CA ALA A 282 57.80 39.71 -20.87
C ALA A 282 58.75 40.56 -19.99
N GLY A 283 59.80 39.96 -19.41
CA GLY A 283 60.80 40.63 -18.54
C GLY A 283 61.81 41.53 -19.27
N SER A 284 61.86 41.50 -20.63
CA SER A 284 62.84 42.34 -21.40
C SER A 284 62.26 43.65 -21.92
N ARG A 285 61.06 44.06 -21.52
CA ARG A 285 60.45 45.32 -22.02
C ARG A 285 60.00 46.32 -20.96
N TYR A 286 60.32 46.10 -19.67
CA TYR A 286 59.93 47.03 -18.63
C TYR A 286 61.10 47.27 -17.66
N THR A 287 62.11 48.05 -18.11
CA THR A 287 62.94 48.85 -17.26
C THR A 287 62.75 50.27 -17.70
N ASN A 288 62.03 51.04 -16.92
CA ASN A 288 62.19 52.45 -16.61
C ASN A 288 60.83 53.06 -16.20
N HIS A 289 60.61 53.33 -15.00
CA HIS A 289 60.47 54.70 -14.45
C HIS A 289 60.25 54.65 -12.92
N ASP A 290 60.82 55.61 -12.34
CA ASP A 290 61.09 55.96 -10.94
C ASP A 290 59.86 56.16 -10.03
N SER A 291 60.11 55.82 -8.78
CA SER A 291 60.00 56.68 -7.56
C SER A 291 58.63 56.96 -6.92
N GLN A 292 58.57 56.64 -5.69
CA GLN A 292 58.21 57.41 -4.48
C GLN A 292 57.08 56.85 -3.61
N SER A 293 57.51 56.50 -2.42
CA SER A 293 56.98 56.75 -1.06
C SER A 293 55.75 56.04 -0.51
N THR A 294 56.02 55.10 0.34
CA THR A 294 55.55 54.78 1.73
C THR A 294 54.49 55.69 2.40
N PRO A 295 53.91 55.33 3.55
CA PRO A 295 53.53 54.03 4.16
C PRO A 295 52.17 54.08 4.92
N ARG A 296 51.89 52.95 5.62
CA ARG A 296 50.99 52.88 6.80
C ARG A 296 49.50 52.70 6.50
N THR A 297 48.71 51.72 7.02
CA THR A 297 48.54 51.31 8.41
C THR A 297 47.61 50.06 8.40
N GLN A 298 47.93 49.06 9.20
CA GLN A 298 46.90 48.08 9.69
C GLN A 298 45.96 48.82 10.64
N PRO A 299 44.70 48.29 10.76
CA PRO A 299 44.31 47.77 12.07
C PRO A 299 43.61 46.42 12.02
N THR A 300 44.07 45.64 12.96
CA THR A 300 43.34 44.57 13.66
C THR A 300 42.04 45.10 14.20
N ILE A 301 40.98 44.25 14.24
CA ILE A 301 39.92 44.26 15.26
C ILE A 301 38.96 43.07 14.96
N ASP A 302 38.99 42.14 15.86
CA ASP A 302 38.00 41.56 16.75
C ASP A 302 36.90 40.67 16.17
N GLN A 303 36.93 39.45 16.69
CA GLN A 303 35.78 38.57 16.85
C GLN A 303 34.79 39.16 17.88
N PRO A 304 33.51 38.93 17.73
CA PRO A 304 32.58 38.82 18.85
C PRO A 304 31.98 37.42 19.01
N LYS A 305 32.24 36.94 20.15
CA LYS A 305 31.57 36.07 21.14
C LYS A 305 30.04 35.86 20.96
N ALA A 306 29.64 34.63 21.13
CA ALA A 306 28.25 34.18 21.28
C ALA A 306 27.57 34.79 22.51
N PRO A 307 26.26 34.96 22.50
CA PRO A 307 25.53 35.09 23.74
C PRO A 307 24.68 33.84 24.07
N GLU A 308 24.71 33.60 25.36
CA GLU A 308 24.01 32.59 26.15
C GLU A 308 22.47 32.75 26.10
N SER A 309 21.83 31.62 26.31
CA SER A 309 20.39 31.50 26.69
C SER A 309 20.05 32.27 27.97
N PRO A 310 18.77 32.61 28.13
CA PRO A 310 18.14 32.41 29.41
C PRO A 310 16.87 31.55 29.33
N GLU A 311 16.91 30.60 30.21
CA GLU A 311 15.82 29.86 30.84
C GLU A 311 14.78 30.79 31.46
N ASN A 312 13.49 30.54 31.20
CA ASN A 312 12.42 30.89 32.15
C ASN A 312 11.14 30.12 31.81
N GLN A 313 10.88 29.12 32.61
CA GLN A 313 9.55 28.55 32.82
C GLN A 313 8.72 29.49 33.73
N PRO A 314 7.41 29.49 33.58
CA PRO A 314 6.52 29.62 34.76
C PRO A 314 5.60 28.41 34.92
N LYS A 315 5.53 28.03 36.18
CA LYS A 315 4.72 27.02 36.85
C LYS A 315 3.22 27.18 36.62
N LEU A 316 2.56 26.01 36.53
CA LEU A 316 1.10 25.83 36.82
C LEU A 316 0.80 26.02 38.31
N PRO A 317 -0.40 26.48 38.68
CA PRO A 317 -0.98 26.21 39.97
C PRO A 317 -2.08 25.13 39.92
N PRO A 318 -2.43 24.53 41.07
CA PRO A 318 -3.09 23.22 41.16
C PRO A 318 -4.61 23.30 41.20
N ALA A 319 -5.20 22.11 40.98
CA ALA A 319 -6.61 21.80 41.08
C ALA A 319 -7.18 22.03 42.50
N ASP A 320 -8.43 22.46 42.55
CA ASP A 320 -9.30 22.25 43.71
C ASP A 320 -10.65 21.69 43.28
N SER A 321 -10.98 20.65 44.00
CA SER A 321 -12.21 19.89 44.01
C SER A 321 -13.35 20.67 44.66
N ASN A 322 -14.58 20.56 44.13
CA ASN A 322 -15.78 20.36 44.97
C ASN A 322 -17.01 20.09 44.09
N ALA A 323 -17.57 18.91 44.27
CA ALA A 323 -18.98 18.63 43.98
C ALA A 323 -19.85 19.21 45.09
N PRO A 324 -21.17 19.46 44.90
CA PRO A 324 -22.10 18.45 45.35
C PRO A 324 -23.32 18.16 44.44
N ALA A 325 -23.83 16.98 44.66
CA ALA A 325 -25.06 16.42 44.16
C ALA A 325 -26.31 17.17 44.66
N HIS A 326 -27.36 17.18 43.84
CA HIS A 326 -28.74 17.07 44.35
C HIS A 326 -29.65 16.32 43.36
N SER A 327 -30.20 15.30 43.91
CA SER A 327 -31.33 14.45 43.56
C SER A 327 -32.63 15.19 43.34
N GLY A 328 -33.51 14.66 42.50
CA GLY A 328 -34.91 15.04 42.48
C GLY A 328 -35.71 14.42 41.34
N LYS A 329 -36.24 13.23 41.54
CA LYS A 329 -37.48 12.71 40.95
C LYS A 329 -38.52 12.82 42.04
N PRO A 330 -39.88 12.99 41.84
CA PRO A 330 -40.75 12.01 41.18
C PRO A 330 -42.04 12.53 40.50
N GLU A 331 -42.75 11.53 39.93
CA GLU A 331 -44.21 11.25 39.84
C GLU A 331 -45.13 12.14 38.98
N VAL A 332 -45.76 11.54 37.97
CA VAL A 332 -46.99 10.70 37.83
C VAL A 332 -48.29 11.41 38.12
N MET A 333 -49.20 11.46 37.16
CA MET A 333 -50.64 11.18 37.08
C MET A 333 -51.33 12.08 36.05
N ASN A 334 -51.89 11.58 35.01
CA ASN A 334 -53.12 10.82 34.72
C ASN A 334 -54.38 11.70 34.64
N ASN A 335 -55.10 11.40 33.56
CA ASN A 335 -56.54 11.56 33.32
C ASN A 335 -57.12 12.83 32.70
N GLY A 336 -57.78 12.61 31.56
CA GLY A 336 -59.16 13.01 31.41
C GLY A 336 -59.60 13.52 30.03
N LYS A 337 -60.01 12.63 29.16
CA LYS A 337 -61.26 12.53 28.38
C LYS A 337 -61.90 13.79 27.73
N ALA A 338 -62.08 13.62 26.42
CA ALA A 338 -63.31 13.85 25.63
C ALA A 338 -63.46 15.08 24.76
N ALA A 339 -63.40 14.83 23.46
CA ALA A 339 -64.43 15.04 22.38
C ALA A 339 -64.62 16.45 21.84
N THR A 340 -64.45 16.50 20.57
CA THR A 340 -65.38 16.83 19.44
C THR A 340 -64.94 17.93 18.50
N HIS A 341 -65.07 17.60 17.24
CA HIS A 341 -65.28 18.40 16.01
C HIS A 341 -64.06 18.88 15.21
N SER A 342 -63.88 18.17 14.10
CA SER A 342 -63.22 18.65 12.85
C SER A 342 -63.91 19.90 12.29
N PRO A 343 -63.19 20.69 11.45
CA PRO A 343 -63.03 20.24 10.06
C PRO A 343 -61.65 20.50 9.42
N SER A 344 -61.28 19.54 8.58
CA SER A 344 -60.63 19.66 7.28
C SER A 344 -59.72 20.85 7.04
N SER A 345 -58.41 20.56 7.06
CA SER A 345 -57.47 21.14 6.11
C SER A 345 -56.42 20.08 5.72
N SER A 346 -56.38 19.78 4.45
CA SER A 346 -55.47 18.83 3.82
C SER A 346 -54.01 19.09 4.19
N PRO A 347 -53.20 18.05 4.45
CA PRO A 347 -51.76 18.25 4.65
C PRO A 347 -51.13 18.59 3.30
N VAL A 348 -50.49 19.74 3.24
CA VAL A 348 -49.52 20.12 2.20
C VAL A 348 -48.47 19.01 2.14
N PRO A 349 -48.16 18.46 0.94
CA PRO A 349 -47.12 17.46 0.84
C PRO A 349 -45.79 18.08 1.29
N LYS A 350 -45.12 17.48 2.25
CA LYS A 350 -43.71 17.76 2.51
C LYS A 350 -42.97 17.62 1.20
N ALA A 351 -42.46 18.76 0.70
CA ALA A 351 -41.60 18.79 -0.46
C ALA A 351 -40.44 17.80 -0.23
N PHE A 352 -40.42 16.75 -1.01
CA PHE A 352 -39.24 15.92 -1.13
C PHE A 352 -38.12 16.83 -1.60
N SER A 353 -37.04 16.95 -0.81
CA SER A 353 -35.82 17.64 -1.21
C SER A 353 -35.29 16.94 -2.46
N ALA A 354 -35.58 17.48 -3.62
CA ALA A 354 -35.10 16.93 -4.90
C ALA A 354 -33.60 17.22 -4.98
N LYS A 355 -32.79 16.18 -4.75
CA LYS A 355 -31.35 16.22 -4.98
C LYS A 355 -31.13 15.83 -6.45
N VAL A 356 -30.61 16.76 -7.24
CA VAL A 356 -30.19 16.51 -8.61
C VAL A 356 -28.68 16.27 -8.59
N PRO A 357 -28.19 15.10 -9.05
CA PRO A 357 -26.76 14.83 -9.10
C PRO A 357 -26.08 15.74 -10.12
N GLY A 358 -24.81 16.07 -9.87
CA GLY A 358 -23.99 16.81 -10.82
C GLY A 358 -23.61 15.96 -12.04
N SER A 359 -23.17 16.63 -13.10
CA SER A 359 -22.68 15.98 -14.32
C SER A 359 -21.38 16.62 -14.82
N VAL A 360 -20.68 15.94 -15.75
CA VAL A 360 -19.47 16.47 -16.40
C VAL A 360 -19.91 17.21 -17.66
N THR A 361 -19.56 18.50 -17.74
CA THR A 361 -19.90 19.34 -18.90
C THR A 361 -18.78 19.40 -19.94
N GLU A 362 -17.53 19.47 -19.46
CA GLU A 362 -16.37 19.54 -20.36
C GLU A 362 -15.25 18.65 -19.82
N GLN A 363 -14.83 17.68 -20.64
CA GLN A 363 -13.76 16.75 -20.33
C GLN A 363 -12.48 17.15 -21.05
N PHE A 364 -11.39 17.34 -20.30
CA PHE A 364 -10.07 17.60 -20.87
C PHE A 364 -9.16 16.38 -20.70
N LEU A 365 -8.73 15.78 -21.82
CA LEU A 365 -7.78 14.68 -21.84
C LEU A 365 -6.34 15.21 -21.92
N PRO A 366 -5.42 14.70 -21.08
CA PRO A 366 -4.04 15.17 -21.09
C PRO A 366 -3.32 14.77 -22.39
N PRO A 367 -2.54 15.66 -23.01
CA PRO A 367 -1.73 15.34 -24.17
C PRO A 367 -0.54 14.49 -23.75
N VAL A 368 -0.54 13.22 -24.16
CA VAL A 368 0.56 12.29 -23.88
C VAL A 368 1.44 12.16 -25.12
N SER A 369 2.76 12.36 -24.99
CA SER A 369 3.70 12.25 -26.10
C SER A 369 3.77 10.81 -26.64
N ARG A 370 4.03 10.63 -27.96
CA ARG A 370 4.23 9.30 -28.55
C ARG A 370 5.34 8.50 -27.85
N LYS A 371 6.42 9.16 -27.45
CA LYS A 371 7.53 8.56 -26.73
C LYS A 371 7.06 7.98 -25.40
N SER A 372 6.28 8.75 -24.62
CA SER A 372 5.73 8.30 -23.33
C SER A 372 4.66 7.22 -23.51
N ARG A 373 3.83 7.28 -24.56
CA ARG A 373 2.87 6.20 -24.87
C ARG A 373 3.54 4.86 -25.17
N ASN A 374 4.69 4.89 -25.84
CA ASN A 374 5.44 3.68 -26.18
C ASN A 374 6.06 3.00 -24.94
N THR A 375 6.23 3.72 -23.82
CA THR A 375 6.71 3.14 -22.56
C THR A 375 5.61 2.47 -21.76
N ILE A 376 4.33 2.64 -22.14
CA ILE A 376 3.21 2.02 -21.44
C ILE A 376 3.09 0.55 -21.82
N THR A 377 3.27 -0.33 -20.85
CA THR A 377 2.95 -1.75 -20.95
C THR A 377 1.68 -2.00 -20.14
N GLY A 378 0.52 -2.08 -20.82
CA GLY A 378 -0.78 -2.20 -20.17
C GLY A 378 -1.50 -0.85 -20.02
N LYS A 379 -2.14 -0.58 -18.89
CA LYS A 379 -2.81 0.69 -18.57
C LYS A 379 -2.20 1.31 -17.30
N VAL A 380 -1.69 2.54 -17.40
CA VAL A 380 -1.28 3.33 -16.21
C VAL A 380 -2.51 4.00 -15.62
N ARG A 381 -2.79 3.74 -14.36
CA ARG A 381 -3.93 4.30 -13.65
C ARG A 381 -3.48 5.44 -12.74
N VAL A 382 -4.21 6.55 -12.76
CA VAL A 382 -3.98 7.70 -11.87
C VAL A 382 -5.32 8.21 -11.38
N GLY A 383 -5.48 8.35 -10.07
CA GLY A 383 -6.68 8.92 -9.43
C GLY A 383 -6.43 10.34 -8.97
N VAL A 384 -7.30 11.27 -9.37
CA VAL A 384 -7.27 12.67 -8.94
C VAL A 384 -8.59 13.02 -8.27
N LYS A 385 -8.50 13.51 -7.04
CA LYS A 385 -9.65 14.07 -6.31
C LYS A 385 -9.75 15.56 -6.67
N VAL A 386 -10.92 16.01 -7.12
CA VAL A 386 -11.17 17.41 -7.44
C VAL A 386 -12.33 17.95 -6.62
N GLY A 387 -12.18 19.18 -6.11
CA GLY A 387 -13.25 19.97 -5.53
C GLY A 387 -13.79 20.93 -6.58
N VAL A 388 -15.10 20.96 -6.74
CA VAL A 388 -15.84 21.78 -7.73
C VAL A 388 -16.72 22.76 -6.97
N ASP A 389 -16.67 24.03 -7.33
CA ASP A 389 -17.53 25.06 -6.75
C ASP A 389 -18.96 25.04 -7.30
N ALA A 390 -19.83 25.88 -6.74
CA ALA A 390 -21.21 26.01 -7.19
C ALA A 390 -21.36 26.53 -8.62
N SER A 391 -20.29 27.05 -9.26
CA SER A 391 -20.28 27.45 -10.68
C SER A 391 -19.84 26.31 -11.61
N GLY A 392 -19.49 25.14 -11.09
CA GLY A 392 -19.01 23.98 -11.86
C GLY A 392 -17.52 24.01 -12.20
N LYS A 393 -16.75 24.93 -11.60
CA LYS A 393 -15.32 25.08 -11.85
C LYS A 393 -14.49 24.32 -10.80
N VAL A 394 -13.42 23.67 -11.24
CA VAL A 394 -12.47 23.00 -10.33
C VAL A 394 -11.67 24.06 -9.57
N VAL A 395 -11.82 24.08 -8.25
CA VAL A 395 -11.11 24.98 -7.32
C VAL A 395 -9.94 24.29 -6.63
N ASN A 396 -10.01 22.98 -6.49
CA ASN A 396 -8.94 22.18 -5.90
C ASN A 396 -8.76 20.88 -6.66
N ALA A 397 -7.49 20.42 -6.79
CA ALA A 397 -7.17 19.13 -7.39
C ALA A 397 -5.96 18.54 -6.67
N SER A 398 -6.08 17.32 -6.19
CA SER A 398 -5.05 16.58 -5.48
C SER A 398 -4.95 15.15 -5.98
N LEU A 399 -3.73 14.58 -5.95
CA LEU A 399 -3.52 13.17 -6.31
C LEU A 399 -4.06 12.29 -5.17
N ALA A 400 -5.12 11.56 -5.44
CA ALA A 400 -5.61 10.51 -4.55
C ALA A 400 -4.83 9.21 -4.77
N SER A 401 -4.33 9.03 -6.01
CA SER A 401 -3.64 7.82 -6.45
C SER A 401 -2.67 8.19 -7.58
N PRO A 402 -1.38 8.44 -7.25
CA PRO A 402 -0.41 8.91 -8.24
C PRO A 402 -0.06 7.87 -9.31
N GLY A 403 -0.34 6.57 -9.04
CA GLY A 403 0.06 5.50 -9.94
C GLY A 403 1.58 5.30 -10.01
N PRO A 404 2.08 4.42 -10.90
CA PRO A 404 3.48 4.04 -10.95
C PRO A 404 4.40 5.07 -11.62
N SER A 405 3.86 6.20 -12.14
CA SER A 405 4.62 7.15 -12.92
C SER A 405 4.30 8.60 -12.57
N GLN A 406 5.28 9.30 -12.02
CA GLN A 406 5.17 10.73 -11.71
C GLN A 406 4.82 11.58 -12.95
N TYR A 407 5.26 11.18 -14.14
CA TYR A 407 4.94 11.86 -15.39
C TYR A 407 3.43 11.83 -15.67
N PHE A 408 2.81 10.64 -15.61
CA PHE A 408 1.36 10.51 -15.82
C PHE A 408 0.55 11.10 -14.68
N ALA A 409 1.05 11.02 -13.44
CA ALA A 409 0.44 11.68 -12.29
C ALA A 409 0.35 13.20 -12.47
N LYS A 410 1.44 13.84 -12.91
CA LYS A 410 1.47 15.27 -13.20
C LYS A 410 0.53 15.65 -14.34
N LEU A 411 0.52 14.88 -15.43
CA LEU A 411 -0.38 15.10 -16.56
C LEU A 411 -1.86 14.99 -16.16
N ALA A 412 -2.21 13.96 -15.35
CA ALA A 412 -3.57 13.78 -14.85
C ALA A 412 -4.01 14.95 -13.98
N LEU A 413 -3.14 15.40 -13.06
CA LEU A 413 -3.40 16.50 -12.16
C LEU A 413 -3.61 17.82 -12.92
N GLU A 414 -2.76 18.12 -13.91
CA GLU A 414 -2.88 19.32 -14.74
C GLU A 414 -4.16 19.29 -15.60
N ALA A 415 -4.48 18.13 -16.18
CA ALA A 415 -5.69 17.93 -16.94
C ALA A 415 -6.95 18.13 -16.10
N SER A 416 -6.98 17.58 -14.89
CA SER A 416 -8.12 17.64 -13.98
C SER A 416 -8.55 19.06 -13.63
N ARG A 417 -7.61 20.00 -13.57
CA ARG A 417 -7.88 21.43 -13.29
C ARG A 417 -8.62 22.15 -14.41
N ARG A 418 -8.66 21.56 -15.59
CA ARG A 418 -9.30 22.12 -16.79
C ARG A 418 -10.69 21.55 -17.06
N TRP A 419 -11.13 20.59 -16.24
CA TRP A 419 -12.48 20.02 -16.34
C TRP A 419 -13.53 21.02 -15.87
N LYS A 420 -14.73 20.89 -16.44
CA LYS A 420 -15.92 21.66 -16.00
C LYS A 420 -17.06 20.70 -15.71
N PHE A 421 -17.86 21.09 -14.75
CA PHE A 421 -18.95 20.28 -14.23
C PHE A 421 -20.24 21.10 -14.22
N ASP A 422 -21.35 20.42 -14.29
CA ASP A 422 -22.64 20.95 -13.89
C ASP A 422 -22.82 20.59 -12.41
N PRO A 423 -22.87 21.58 -11.50
CA PRO A 423 -22.89 21.30 -10.08
C PRO A 423 -24.19 20.62 -9.67
N PRO A 424 -24.15 19.72 -8.65
CA PRO A 424 -25.37 19.15 -8.12
C PRO A 424 -26.25 20.22 -7.50
N GLN A 425 -27.57 20.01 -7.54
CA GLN A 425 -28.53 20.96 -6.97
C GLN A 425 -29.16 20.37 -5.71
N MET A 426 -29.24 21.17 -4.65
CA MET A 426 -30.01 20.88 -3.45
C MET A 426 -31.08 21.96 -3.29
N ASN A 427 -32.34 21.54 -3.32
CA ASN A 427 -33.51 22.45 -3.26
C ASN A 427 -33.54 23.51 -4.40
N GLY A 428 -32.99 23.17 -5.57
CA GLY A 428 -32.91 24.06 -6.72
C GLY A 428 -31.72 25.03 -6.74
N GLU A 429 -30.86 25.00 -5.70
CA GLU A 429 -29.63 25.79 -5.67
C GLU A 429 -28.40 24.94 -5.96
N PRO A 430 -27.47 25.43 -6.81
CA PRO A 430 -26.22 24.71 -7.10
C PRO A 430 -25.32 24.72 -5.85
N VAL A 431 -24.75 23.54 -5.50
CA VAL A 431 -23.86 23.36 -4.35
C VAL A 431 -22.49 22.86 -4.77
N PRO A 432 -21.44 23.18 -4.01
CA PRO A 432 -20.12 22.63 -4.25
C PRO A 432 -20.12 21.11 -4.16
N SER A 433 -19.22 20.45 -4.92
CA SER A 433 -19.15 18.99 -4.98
C SER A 433 -17.72 18.47 -5.04
N GLU A 434 -17.55 17.21 -4.69
CA GLU A 434 -16.28 16.51 -4.84
C GLU A 434 -16.38 15.36 -5.83
N TRP A 435 -15.34 15.19 -6.66
CA TRP A 435 -15.29 14.18 -7.69
C TRP A 435 -13.98 13.42 -7.65
N MET A 436 -14.04 12.14 -8.01
CA MET A 436 -12.89 11.29 -8.27
C MET A 436 -12.74 11.08 -9.77
N LEU A 437 -11.66 11.56 -10.36
CA LEU A 437 -11.32 11.36 -11.76
C LEU A 437 -10.28 10.25 -11.87
N ARG A 438 -10.67 9.10 -12.44
CA ARG A 438 -9.75 7.98 -12.66
C ARG A 438 -9.27 7.96 -14.10
N PHE A 439 -8.00 8.32 -14.30
CA PHE A 439 -7.33 8.31 -15.59
C PHE A 439 -6.74 6.94 -15.88
N TYR A 440 -6.95 6.43 -17.07
CA TYR A 440 -6.39 5.21 -17.60
C TYR A 440 -5.61 5.52 -18.87
N PHE A 441 -4.28 5.61 -18.73
CA PHE A 441 -3.39 5.87 -19.87
C PHE A 441 -3.02 4.54 -20.52
N GLY A 442 -3.39 4.36 -21.78
CA GLY A 442 -3.00 3.24 -22.62
C GLY A 442 -2.02 3.65 -23.72
N ARG A 443 -1.50 2.68 -24.46
CA ARG A 443 -0.61 2.95 -25.61
C ARG A 443 -1.27 3.82 -26.69
N GLN A 444 -2.55 3.62 -26.93
CA GLN A 444 -3.28 4.32 -28.02
C GLN A 444 -4.21 5.38 -27.46
N THR A 445 -4.91 5.10 -26.36
CA THR A 445 -5.97 5.92 -25.82
C THR A 445 -5.69 6.34 -24.38
N THR A 446 -6.34 7.41 -23.95
CA THR A 446 -6.48 7.79 -22.55
C THR A 446 -7.97 7.85 -22.26
N GLU A 447 -8.40 7.09 -21.26
CA GLU A 447 -9.79 7.05 -20.79
C GLU A 447 -9.86 7.70 -19.41
N VAL A 448 -10.98 8.34 -19.09
CA VAL A 448 -11.20 8.91 -17.75
C VAL A 448 -12.61 8.56 -17.29
N HIS A 449 -12.70 8.05 -16.06
CA HIS A 449 -13.96 7.69 -15.42
C HIS A 449 -14.21 8.66 -14.26
N PRO A 450 -15.08 9.66 -14.44
CA PRO A 450 -15.48 10.55 -13.36
C PRO A 450 -16.50 9.87 -12.44
N ALA A 451 -16.38 10.10 -11.15
CA ALA A 451 -17.36 9.66 -10.15
C ALA A 451 -17.53 10.75 -9.10
N GLN A 452 -18.76 11.22 -8.90
CA GLN A 452 -19.09 12.15 -7.82
C GLN A 452 -18.98 11.42 -6.48
N THR A 453 -18.22 11.98 -5.52
CA THR A 453 -17.94 11.37 -4.21
C THR A 453 -18.66 12.08 -3.07
N ALA A 454 -18.98 13.37 -3.27
CA ALA A 454 -19.79 14.15 -2.35
C ALA A 454 -20.60 15.21 -3.12
N PRO A 455 -21.77 15.62 -2.57
CA PRO A 455 -22.53 16.75 -3.13
C PRO A 455 -21.70 17.99 -3.06
#